data_4f26e34382a8f145a2288ee7a2c03a9b
#
_entry.id   4f26e34382a8f145a2288ee7a2c03a9b
#
_cell.length_a   1.000
_cell.length_b   1.000
_cell.length_c   1.000
_cell.angle_alpha   90.00
_cell.angle_beta   90.00
_cell.angle_gamma   90.00
#
_symmetry.space_group_name_H-M   'P 1'
#
loop_
_entity.id
_entity.type
_entity.pdbx_description
1 polymer ?
#
loop_
_entity_poly.entity_id
_entity_poly.type
_entity_poly.pdbx_seq_one_letter_code
_entity_poly.pdbx_strand_id
1 'polypeptide(L)'
;LTLPDALNLGSPDYAAEYARATVQLDFQRFASVNPVFQGAPIGYGITIPGNAPHSAAAEQYIAFLLSSEGRAVMAAAQHPLLDAPTANGYANLPVSLQPLVTAEP
;
A
#
# COMPACT_ATOMS: atom_id res chain seq x y z
N LEU A 1 -13.62 -5.41 18.15
CA LEU A 1 -12.61 -6.36 18.61
C LEU A 1 -11.29 -6.00 17.93
N THR A 2 -10.27 -5.58 18.69
CA THR A 2 -8.94 -5.29 18.16
C THR A 2 -8.07 -6.54 18.32
N LEU A 3 -7.42 -6.96 17.24
CA LEU A 3 -6.47 -8.08 17.29
C LEU A 3 -5.14 -7.58 17.88
N PRO A 4 -4.40 -8.43 18.62
CA PRO A 4 -3.02 -8.15 18.99
C PRO A 4 -2.15 -7.89 17.75
N ASP A 5 -1.12 -7.04 17.84
CA ASP A 5 -0.28 -6.66 16.71
C ASP A 5 0.37 -7.84 16.00
N ALA A 6 0.73 -8.89 16.72
CA ALA A 6 1.24 -10.12 16.12
C ALA A 6 0.24 -10.86 15.20
N LEU A 7 -1.06 -10.60 15.34
CA LEU A 7 -2.13 -11.27 14.60
C LEU A 7 -2.83 -10.36 13.58
N ASN A 8 -2.62 -9.04 13.66
CA ASN A 8 -3.29 -8.08 12.76
C ASN A 8 -2.66 -8.03 11.37
N LEU A 9 -1.48 -8.62 11.20
CA LEU A 9 -0.72 -8.70 9.94
C LEU A 9 -0.34 -7.34 9.33
N GLY A 10 -0.62 -6.23 9.98
CA GLY A 10 -0.33 -4.88 9.48
C GLY A 10 0.89 -4.23 10.10
N SER A 11 1.46 -4.81 11.17
CA SER A 11 2.58 -4.20 11.88
C SER A 11 3.93 -4.51 11.20
N PRO A 12 4.72 -3.48 10.83
CA PRO A 12 6.07 -3.69 10.29
C PRO A 12 7.03 -4.33 11.29
N ASP A 13 6.79 -4.18 12.60
CA ASP A 13 7.62 -4.76 13.65
C ASP A 13 7.62 -6.30 13.63
N TYR A 14 6.56 -6.90 13.08
CA TYR A 14 6.41 -8.34 12.91
C TYR A 14 6.73 -8.83 11.49
N ALA A 15 7.31 -8.00 10.63
CA ALA A 15 7.61 -8.36 9.24
C ALA A 15 8.48 -9.63 9.15
N ALA A 16 9.50 -9.76 10.02
CA ALA A 16 10.36 -10.94 10.06
C ALA A 16 9.62 -12.21 10.48
N GLU A 17 8.62 -12.09 11.36
CA GLU A 17 7.78 -13.21 11.78
C GLU A 17 6.82 -13.63 10.66
N TYR A 18 6.18 -12.67 10.00
CA TYR A 18 5.30 -12.95 8.84
C TYR A 18 6.08 -13.61 7.70
N ALA A 19 7.32 -13.19 7.46
CA ALA A 19 8.19 -13.72 6.41
C ALA A 19 8.56 -15.22 6.62
N ARG A 20 8.31 -15.79 7.79
CA ARG A 20 8.49 -17.24 8.04
C ARG A 20 7.39 -18.08 7.39
N ALA A 21 6.23 -17.49 7.11
CA ALA A 21 5.17 -18.15 6.37
C ALA A 21 5.46 -18.04 4.86
N THR A 22 5.50 -19.17 4.17
CA THR A 22 5.70 -19.21 2.72
C THR A 22 4.61 -20.05 2.09
N VAL A 23 4.13 -19.63 0.91
CA VAL A 23 3.18 -20.38 0.09
C VAL A 23 3.74 -20.52 -1.31
N GLN A 24 3.87 -21.73 -1.77
CA GLN A 24 4.17 -22.03 -3.16
C GLN A 24 2.85 -22.28 -3.90
N LEU A 25 2.60 -21.48 -4.95
CA LEU A 25 1.44 -21.66 -5.80
C LEU A 25 1.83 -22.45 -7.04
N ASP A 26 1.12 -23.56 -7.25
CA ASP A 26 1.25 -24.37 -8.45
C ASP A 26 0.22 -23.89 -9.48
N PHE A 27 0.66 -23.07 -10.42
CA PHE A 27 -0.17 -22.64 -11.54
C PHE A 27 -0.02 -23.63 -12.70
N GLN A 28 -0.89 -24.61 -12.76
CA GLN A 28 -0.89 -25.60 -13.86
C GLN A 28 -0.92 -24.96 -15.27
N ARG A 29 -1.39 -23.72 -15.38
CA ARG A 29 -1.45 -22.97 -16.65
C ARG A 29 -0.10 -22.38 -17.08
N PHE A 30 0.87 -22.26 -16.15
CA PHE A 30 2.20 -21.71 -16.38
C PHE A 30 3.24 -22.62 -15.76
N ALA A 31 3.28 -23.86 -16.22
CA ALA A 31 4.10 -24.96 -15.66
C ALA A 31 5.61 -24.68 -15.56
N SER A 32 6.09 -23.57 -16.12
CA SER A 32 7.51 -23.16 -16.04
C SER A 32 7.84 -22.23 -14.87
N VAL A 33 6.83 -21.76 -14.11
CA VAL A 33 7.01 -20.81 -13.01
C VAL A 33 6.24 -21.29 -11.78
N ASN A 34 6.96 -21.65 -10.73
CA ASN A 34 6.40 -21.98 -9.41
C ASN A 34 6.73 -20.85 -8.44
N PRO A 35 5.97 -19.74 -8.42
CA PRO A 35 6.27 -18.61 -7.55
C PRO A 35 6.08 -19.01 -6.10
N VAL A 36 7.07 -18.66 -5.28
CA VAL A 36 7.00 -18.76 -3.83
C VAL A 36 6.66 -17.38 -3.29
N PHE A 37 5.54 -17.26 -2.59
CA PHE A 37 5.16 -16.04 -1.90
C PHE A 37 5.56 -16.14 -0.44
N GLN A 38 6.16 -15.10 0.06
CA GLN A 38 6.56 -14.97 1.45
C GLN A 38 5.60 -14.00 2.14
N GLY A 39 5.23 -14.30 3.38
CA GLY A 39 4.41 -13.43 4.19
C GLY A 39 5.08 -12.08 4.42
N ALA A 40 4.29 -11.01 4.34
CA ALA A 40 4.73 -9.64 4.57
C ALA A 40 3.60 -8.87 5.27
N PRO A 41 3.90 -7.73 5.91
CA PRO A 41 2.86 -6.85 6.41
C PRO A 41 1.86 -6.49 5.31
N ILE A 42 0.57 -6.53 5.64
CA ILE A 42 -0.49 -6.14 4.70
C ILE A 42 -0.47 -4.62 4.55
N GLY A 43 -0.36 -4.17 3.31
CA GLY A 43 -0.42 -2.76 2.95
C GLY A 43 -1.26 -2.54 1.70
N TYR A 44 -1.81 -1.35 1.59
CA TYR A 44 -2.52 -0.89 0.39
C TYR A 44 -1.72 0.19 -0.30
N GLY A 45 -1.66 0.13 -1.62
CA GLY A 45 -1.06 1.16 -2.46
C GLY A 45 -2.08 1.77 -3.40
N ILE A 46 -1.82 3.00 -3.82
CA ILE A 46 -2.57 3.68 -4.87
C ILE A 46 -1.60 4.20 -5.92
N THR A 47 -1.98 4.13 -7.18
CA THR A 47 -1.17 4.62 -8.29
C THR A 47 -2.03 5.27 -9.36
N ILE A 48 -1.42 6.16 -10.16
CA ILE A 48 -2.02 6.71 -11.37
C ILE A 48 -1.33 6.06 -12.56
N PRO A 49 -2.01 5.22 -13.35
CA PRO A 49 -1.43 4.67 -14.57
C PRO A 49 -0.99 5.76 -15.54
N GLY A 50 0.14 5.57 -16.22
CA GLY A 50 0.67 6.58 -17.15
C GLY A 50 -0.24 6.93 -18.33
N ASN A 51 -1.19 6.05 -18.65
CA ASN A 51 -2.22 6.23 -19.69
C ASN A 51 -3.61 6.58 -19.14
N ALA A 52 -3.70 7.02 -17.88
CA ALA A 52 -4.97 7.39 -17.27
C ALA A 52 -5.62 8.57 -18.03
N PRO A 53 -6.87 8.41 -18.51
CA PRO A 53 -7.53 9.44 -19.32
C PRO A 53 -7.86 10.73 -18.52
N HIS A 54 -7.94 10.61 -17.19
CA HIS A 54 -8.26 11.69 -16.27
C HIS A 54 -7.21 11.80 -15.14
N SER A 55 -5.93 11.86 -15.50
CA SER A 55 -4.82 11.88 -14.54
C SER A 55 -4.93 13.04 -13.54
N ALA A 56 -5.34 14.23 -13.99
CA ALA A 56 -5.54 15.38 -13.11
C ALA A 56 -6.62 15.16 -12.05
N ALA A 57 -7.72 14.51 -12.41
CA ALA A 57 -8.78 14.15 -11.44
C ALA A 57 -8.29 13.07 -10.45
N ALA A 58 -7.50 12.09 -10.92
CA ALA A 58 -6.89 11.09 -10.07
C ALA A 58 -5.91 11.70 -9.07
N GLU A 59 -5.11 12.68 -9.51
CA GLU A 59 -4.21 13.46 -8.65
C GLU A 59 -4.98 14.20 -7.55
N GLN A 60 -6.05 14.90 -7.91
CA GLN A 60 -6.92 15.60 -6.94
C GLN A 60 -7.55 14.61 -5.94
N TYR A 61 -7.98 13.45 -6.41
CA TYR A 61 -8.52 12.40 -5.53
C TYR A 61 -7.47 11.90 -4.53
N ILE A 62 -6.25 11.64 -4.96
CA ILE A 62 -5.17 11.22 -4.06
C ILE A 62 -4.85 12.32 -3.06
N ALA A 63 -4.76 13.57 -3.51
CA ALA A 63 -4.53 14.71 -2.63
C ALA A 63 -5.63 14.83 -1.56
N PHE A 64 -6.89 14.67 -1.96
CA PHE A 64 -8.03 14.63 -1.01
C PHE A 64 -7.89 13.45 -0.04
N LEU A 65 -7.62 12.25 -0.54
CA LEU A 65 -7.49 11.04 0.29
C LEU A 65 -6.42 11.21 1.38
N LEU A 66 -5.29 11.84 1.04
CA LEU A 66 -4.18 12.07 1.96
C LEU A 66 -4.37 13.32 2.85
N SER A 67 -5.40 14.12 2.61
CA SER A 67 -5.75 15.27 3.45
C SER A 67 -6.30 14.83 4.82
N SER A 68 -6.42 15.78 5.76
CA SER A 68 -7.02 15.52 7.07
C SER A 68 -8.47 15.00 6.96
N GLU A 69 -9.24 15.51 6.00
CA GLU A 69 -10.63 15.07 5.76
C GLU A 69 -10.68 13.65 5.21
N GLY A 70 -9.89 13.35 4.19
CA GLY A 70 -9.80 11.99 3.61
C GLY A 70 -9.34 10.97 4.66
N ARG A 71 -8.33 11.31 5.44
CA ARG A 71 -7.86 10.47 6.56
C ARG A 71 -8.95 10.21 7.58
N ALA A 72 -9.74 11.22 7.94
CA ALA A 72 -10.85 11.06 8.88
C ALA A 72 -11.92 10.12 8.32
N VAL A 73 -12.26 10.22 7.04
CA VAL A 73 -13.21 9.33 6.37
C VAL A 73 -12.70 7.89 6.37
N MET A 74 -11.42 7.68 6.02
CA MET A 74 -10.83 6.36 5.99
C MET A 74 -10.75 5.72 7.39
N ALA A 75 -10.40 6.51 8.41
CA ALA A 75 -10.38 6.05 9.79
C ALA A 75 -11.78 5.65 10.28
N ALA A 76 -12.81 6.44 9.98
CA ALA A 76 -14.20 6.13 10.29
C ALA A 76 -14.69 4.84 9.61
N ALA A 77 -14.16 4.55 8.41
CA ALA A 77 -14.40 3.31 7.67
C ALA A 77 -13.55 2.12 8.16
N GLN A 78 -12.83 2.26 9.27
CA GLN A 78 -11.91 1.24 9.81
C GLN A 78 -10.73 0.88 8.88
N HIS A 79 -10.32 1.83 8.02
CA HIS A 79 -9.19 1.72 7.12
C HIS A 79 -8.24 2.92 7.30
N PRO A 80 -7.62 3.08 8.48
CA PRO A 80 -6.71 4.19 8.72
C PRO A 80 -5.55 4.15 7.72
N LEU A 81 -5.21 5.32 7.17
CA LEU A 81 -4.04 5.45 6.33
C LEU A 81 -2.76 5.47 7.18
N LEU A 82 -1.64 5.09 6.58
CA LEU A 82 -0.33 5.23 7.23
C LEU A 82 -0.09 6.69 7.61
N ASP A 83 0.49 6.93 8.78
CA ASP A 83 0.82 8.29 9.25
C ASP A 83 1.79 8.98 8.30
N ALA A 84 2.80 8.23 7.83
CA ALA A 84 3.78 8.67 6.84
C ALA A 84 3.75 7.72 5.63
N PRO A 85 2.86 7.94 4.64
CA PRO A 85 2.82 7.12 3.45
C PRO A 85 4.10 7.31 2.64
N THR A 86 4.63 6.22 2.11
CA THR A 86 5.82 6.22 1.25
C THR A 86 5.43 6.11 -0.21
N ALA A 87 6.30 6.56 -1.10
CA ALA A 87 6.09 6.47 -2.53
C ALA A 87 7.31 5.88 -3.24
N ASN A 88 7.07 4.76 -3.92
CA ASN A 88 8.02 4.22 -4.88
C ASN A 88 8.06 5.14 -6.12
N GLY A 89 9.25 5.51 -6.56
CA GLY A 89 9.39 6.43 -7.68
C GLY A 89 8.99 7.88 -7.37
N TYR A 90 9.23 8.35 -6.15
CA TYR A 90 8.90 9.69 -5.64
C TYR A 90 9.21 10.82 -6.63
N ALA A 91 10.33 10.75 -7.34
CA ALA A 91 10.75 11.79 -8.31
C ALA A 91 9.79 11.90 -9.51
N ASN A 92 8.99 10.88 -9.79
CA ASN A 92 8.02 10.84 -10.88
C ASN A 92 6.61 11.25 -10.44
N LEU A 93 6.42 11.54 -9.14
CA LEU A 93 5.14 12.00 -8.65
C LEU A 93 4.82 13.41 -9.12
N PRO A 94 3.54 13.73 -9.37
CA PRO A 94 3.09 15.11 -9.48
C PRO A 94 3.59 15.96 -8.31
N VAL A 95 4.05 17.18 -8.60
CA VAL A 95 4.64 18.08 -7.60
C VAL A 95 3.67 18.35 -6.43
N SER A 96 2.38 18.37 -6.71
CA SER A 96 1.31 18.56 -5.72
C SER A 96 1.21 17.41 -4.70
N LEU A 97 1.62 16.19 -5.06
CA LEU A 97 1.56 15.02 -4.19
C LEU A 97 2.84 14.79 -3.39
N GLN A 98 3.98 15.30 -3.87
CA GLN A 98 5.28 15.12 -3.20
C GLN A 98 5.32 15.55 -1.73
N PRO A 99 4.70 16.69 -1.32
CA PRO A 99 4.68 17.08 0.09
C PRO A 99 3.85 16.20 1.00
N LEU A 100 3.00 15.33 0.44
CA LEU A 100 2.06 14.49 1.18
C LEU A 100 2.60 13.09 1.49
N VAL A 101 3.77 12.75 0.95
CA VAL A 101 4.38 11.43 1.06
C VAL A 101 5.89 11.55 1.25
N THR A 102 6.53 10.45 1.62
CA THR A 102 8.00 10.37 1.68
C THR A 102 8.52 9.42 0.61
N ALA A 103 9.76 9.61 0.18
CA ALA A 103 10.39 8.64 -0.72
C ALA A 103 10.56 7.29 -0.02
N GLU A 104 10.26 6.21 -0.73
CA GLU A 104 10.61 4.88 -0.24
C GLU A 104 12.15 4.73 -0.26
N PRO A 105 12.75 4.19 0.82
CA PRO A 105 14.20 4.01 0.92
C PRO A 105 14.76 3.02 -0.12
#